data_0e023b21f0920136a03c5bec5dc6d0b9
#
_entry.id   0e023b21f0920136a03c5bec5dc6d0b9
#
_cell.length_a   1.000
_cell.length_b   1.000
_cell.length_c   1.000
_cell.angle_alpha   90.00
_cell.angle_beta   90.00
_cell.angle_gamma   90.00
#
_symmetry.space_group_name_H-M   'P 1'
#
loop_
_entity.id
_entity.type
_entity.pdbx_description
1 polymer ?
#
loop_
_entity_poly.entity_id
_entity_poly.type
_entity_poly.pdbx_seq_one_letter_code
_entity_poly.pdbx_strand_id
1 'polypeptide(L)'
;VKVLKADGTEKLKCGDEIRLFLSDETYEKFVGKVQPKEKFPTAKLNIVYEDSNVIFINKPAGMLSQKSVPSDVSLNEYLLGYLEKSGQWKQEESKAFRPSVCNRLDRNTSGMVICGKSMAGLQQMAALLKDRSLHKYYLCLVKGVMTESQHLEGYLLKDENSNQVKIFQKETEGAALSLIHI
;
A
#
# COMPACT_ATOMS: atom_id res chain seq x y z
N VAL A 1 -39.94 -13.29 -0.40
CA VAL A 1 -38.69 -12.63 0.01
C VAL A 1 -39.04 -11.20 0.37
N LYS A 2 -38.79 -10.77 1.62
CA LYS A 2 -39.08 -9.43 2.08
C LYS A 2 -37.92 -8.54 1.67
N VAL A 3 -38.13 -7.63 0.72
CA VAL A 3 -37.13 -6.63 0.32
C VAL A 3 -37.18 -5.50 1.34
N LEU A 4 -36.10 -5.28 2.09
CA LEU A 4 -35.95 -4.15 2.99
C LEU A 4 -35.08 -3.09 2.30
N LYS A 5 -35.39 -1.81 2.53
CA LYS A 5 -34.55 -0.72 2.06
C LYS A 5 -33.34 -0.62 3.02
N ALA A 6 -32.14 -0.86 2.49
CA ALA A 6 -30.89 -0.74 3.25
C ALA A 6 -30.47 0.73 3.36
N ASP A 7 -29.95 1.14 4.51
CA ASP A 7 -29.42 2.49 4.75
C ASP A 7 -27.89 2.57 4.65
N GLY A 8 -27.24 1.45 4.34
CA GLY A 8 -25.79 1.37 4.19
C GLY A 8 -25.03 1.04 5.48
N THR A 9 -25.73 0.92 6.61
CA THR A 9 -25.10 0.56 7.91
C THR A 9 -25.30 -0.92 8.27
N GLU A 10 -26.09 -1.65 7.49
CA GLU A 10 -26.39 -3.05 7.76
C GLU A 10 -25.18 -3.96 7.56
N LYS A 11 -25.03 -4.90 8.49
CA LYS A 11 -24.01 -5.95 8.40
C LYS A 11 -24.55 -7.09 7.57
N LEU A 12 -23.90 -7.33 6.42
CA LEU A 12 -24.25 -8.41 5.52
C LEU A 12 -23.85 -9.78 6.10
N LYS A 13 -24.64 -10.79 5.77
CA LYS A 13 -24.38 -12.19 6.08
C LYS A 13 -24.17 -12.97 4.78
N CYS A 14 -23.54 -14.13 4.90
CA CYS A 14 -23.38 -15.03 3.76
C CYS A 14 -24.75 -15.46 3.23
N GLY A 15 -24.99 -15.25 1.93
CA GLY A 15 -26.26 -15.51 1.26
C GLY A 15 -27.20 -14.31 1.12
N ASP A 16 -26.83 -13.14 1.66
CA ASP A 16 -27.61 -11.91 1.43
C ASP A 16 -27.46 -11.46 -0.03
N GLU A 17 -28.58 -11.02 -0.61
CA GLU A 17 -28.64 -10.47 -1.97
C GLU A 17 -28.88 -8.95 -1.89
N ILE A 18 -27.99 -8.20 -2.50
CA ILE A 18 -28.12 -6.73 -2.59
C ILE A 18 -28.61 -6.37 -3.98
N ARG A 19 -29.70 -5.62 -4.06
CA ARG A 19 -30.22 -5.05 -5.31
C ARG A 19 -30.10 -3.54 -5.29
N LEU A 20 -29.36 -3.01 -6.25
CA LEU A 20 -29.23 -1.57 -6.46
C LEU A 20 -30.17 -1.15 -7.59
N PHE A 21 -30.94 -0.10 -7.34
CA PHE A 21 -31.81 0.53 -8.34
C PHE A 21 -31.14 1.85 -8.75
N LEU A 22 -30.43 1.82 -9.86
CA LEU A 22 -29.73 2.98 -10.41
C LEU A 22 -30.42 3.43 -11.69
N SER A 23 -30.45 4.74 -11.96
CA SER A 23 -30.80 5.23 -13.28
C SER A 23 -29.73 4.83 -14.29
N ASP A 24 -30.09 4.71 -15.57
CA ASP A 24 -29.17 4.34 -16.64
C ASP A 24 -27.96 5.28 -16.68
N GLU A 25 -28.17 6.58 -16.50
CA GLU A 25 -27.09 7.58 -16.42
C GLU A 25 -26.14 7.33 -15.25
N THR A 26 -26.68 6.96 -14.08
CA THR A 26 -25.89 6.64 -12.89
C THR A 26 -25.15 5.31 -13.09
N TYR A 27 -25.83 4.33 -13.67
CA TYR A 27 -25.22 3.04 -14.00
C TYR A 27 -24.04 3.20 -14.97
N GLU A 28 -24.20 3.98 -16.03
CA GLU A 28 -23.15 4.27 -17.00
C GLU A 28 -21.95 5.00 -16.38
N LYS A 29 -22.19 5.92 -15.43
CA LYS A 29 -21.12 6.57 -14.66
C LYS A 29 -20.29 5.56 -13.84
N PHE A 30 -20.94 4.58 -13.22
CA PHE A 30 -20.28 3.60 -12.36
C PHE A 30 -19.67 2.43 -13.14
N VAL A 31 -20.32 1.95 -14.18
CA VAL A 31 -19.81 0.88 -15.03
C VAL A 31 -18.64 1.37 -15.88
N GLY A 32 -18.60 2.68 -16.17
CA GLY A 32 -17.52 3.31 -16.92
C GLY A 32 -17.42 2.77 -18.36
N LYS A 33 -16.80 3.52 -19.24
CA LYS A 33 -16.31 2.97 -20.52
C LYS A 33 -15.31 1.87 -20.16
N VAL A 34 -15.39 0.71 -20.80
CA VAL A 34 -14.41 -0.37 -20.66
C VAL A 34 -13.02 0.27 -20.76
N GLN A 35 -12.35 0.40 -19.62
CA GLN A 35 -11.01 0.99 -19.57
C GLN A 35 -10.10 0.07 -20.40
N PRO A 36 -9.27 0.62 -21.28
CA PRO A 36 -8.32 -0.20 -22.00
C PRO A 36 -7.45 -0.94 -20.99
N LYS A 37 -7.18 -2.21 -21.27
CA LYS A 37 -6.35 -3.05 -20.41
C LYS A 37 -5.00 -2.37 -20.17
N GLU A 38 -4.68 -2.09 -18.91
CA GLU A 38 -3.38 -1.55 -18.53
C GLU A 38 -2.29 -2.60 -18.84
N LYS A 39 -1.19 -2.15 -19.41
CA LYS A 39 0.00 -2.98 -19.58
C LYS A 39 0.93 -2.75 -18.42
N PHE A 40 1.17 -3.79 -17.62
CA PHE A 40 2.10 -3.71 -16.51
C PHE A 40 3.50 -4.13 -16.94
N PRO A 41 4.54 -3.37 -16.51
CA PRO A 41 5.92 -3.75 -16.75
C PRO A 41 6.26 -5.01 -15.94
N THR A 42 7.18 -5.82 -16.46
CA THR A 42 7.69 -7.00 -15.75
C THR A 42 9.17 -6.79 -15.44
N ALA A 43 9.54 -7.16 -14.19
CA ALA A 43 10.94 -7.23 -13.77
C ALA A 43 11.15 -8.51 -12.96
N LYS A 44 12.41 -8.89 -12.79
CA LYS A 44 12.78 -9.95 -11.85
C LYS A 44 12.66 -9.38 -10.44
N LEU A 45 11.61 -9.78 -9.71
CA LEU A 45 11.42 -9.40 -8.31
C LEU A 45 12.25 -10.31 -7.40
N ASN A 46 12.85 -9.71 -6.37
CA ASN A 46 13.51 -10.47 -5.31
C ASN A 46 12.47 -10.83 -4.24
N ILE A 47 11.76 -11.95 -4.47
CA ILE A 47 10.70 -12.44 -3.60
C ILE A 47 11.33 -13.21 -2.45
N VAL A 48 11.00 -12.81 -1.22
CA VAL A 48 11.49 -13.43 0.01
C VAL A 48 10.51 -14.46 0.55
N TYR A 49 9.22 -14.17 0.40
CA TYR A 49 8.12 -15.04 0.82
C TYR A 49 6.91 -14.80 -0.08
N GLU A 50 6.17 -15.85 -0.36
CA GLU A 50 4.92 -15.77 -1.11
C GLU A 50 3.98 -16.89 -0.69
N ASP A 51 2.69 -16.53 -0.49
CA ASP A 51 1.58 -17.47 -0.33
C ASP A 51 0.37 -17.02 -1.17
N SER A 52 -0.82 -17.56 -0.90
CA SER A 52 -2.05 -17.20 -1.60
C SER A 52 -2.54 -15.77 -1.29
N ASN A 53 -2.16 -15.19 -0.15
CA ASN A 53 -2.70 -13.93 0.36
C ASN A 53 -1.71 -12.78 0.30
N VAL A 54 -0.42 -13.06 0.50
CA VAL A 54 0.63 -12.03 0.59
C VAL A 54 1.88 -12.42 -0.18
N ILE A 55 2.67 -11.41 -0.52
CA ILE A 55 4.00 -11.57 -1.09
C ILE A 55 4.94 -10.54 -0.46
N PHE A 56 6.11 -10.96 -0.04
CA PHE A 56 7.15 -10.12 0.55
C PHE A 56 8.29 -9.97 -0.45
N ILE A 57 8.58 -8.74 -0.80
CA ILE A 57 9.56 -8.41 -1.84
C ILE A 57 10.67 -7.57 -1.22
N ASN A 58 11.91 -7.97 -1.41
CA ASN A 58 13.07 -7.15 -1.09
C ASN A 58 13.25 -6.10 -2.20
N LYS A 59 12.73 -4.88 -1.94
CA LYS A 59 12.80 -3.76 -2.87
C LYS A 59 14.25 -3.26 -2.98
N PRO A 60 14.82 -3.12 -4.16
CA PRO A 60 16.14 -2.49 -4.31
C PRO A 60 16.07 -0.98 -4.05
N ALA A 61 17.20 -0.38 -3.72
CA ALA A 61 17.36 1.07 -3.73
C ALA A 61 17.17 1.62 -5.16
N GLY A 62 16.70 2.85 -5.28
CA GLY A 62 16.40 3.49 -6.55
C GLY A 62 14.99 3.25 -7.08
N MET A 63 14.27 2.22 -6.60
CA MET A 63 12.92 1.86 -7.01
C MET A 63 11.88 2.55 -6.11
N LEU A 64 10.82 3.11 -6.71
CA LEU A 64 9.65 3.61 -5.98
C LEU A 64 8.79 2.44 -5.48
N SER A 65 8.21 2.57 -4.28
CA SER A 65 7.20 1.62 -3.79
C SER A 65 5.86 1.79 -4.50
N GLN A 66 5.46 3.03 -4.74
CA GLN A 66 4.26 3.45 -5.48
C GLN A 66 4.59 4.63 -6.38
N LYS A 67 3.81 4.83 -7.43
CA LYS A 67 3.93 6.00 -8.32
C LYS A 67 3.73 7.30 -7.54
N SER A 68 4.53 8.30 -7.88
CA SER A 68 4.32 9.69 -7.47
C SER A 68 3.60 10.47 -8.57
N VAL A 69 3.92 10.16 -9.83
CA VAL A 69 3.25 10.73 -11.02
C VAL A 69 2.82 9.59 -11.96
N PRO A 70 1.84 9.81 -12.84
CA PRO A 70 1.31 8.75 -13.72
C PRO A 70 2.34 8.04 -14.59
N SER A 71 3.39 8.75 -15.00
CA SER A 71 4.48 8.22 -15.84
C SER A 71 5.49 7.34 -15.09
N ASP A 72 5.46 7.36 -13.75
CA ASP A 72 6.38 6.55 -12.97
C ASP A 72 6.10 5.05 -13.13
N VAL A 73 7.16 4.27 -12.96
CA VAL A 73 7.10 2.83 -12.76
C VAL A 73 7.56 2.53 -11.34
N SER A 74 6.78 1.77 -10.61
CA SER A 74 7.07 1.46 -9.21
C SER A 74 6.99 -0.05 -8.94
N LEU A 75 7.37 -0.45 -7.72
CA LEU A 75 7.24 -1.84 -7.28
C LEU A 75 5.80 -2.35 -7.44
N ASN A 76 4.81 -1.49 -7.21
CA ASN A 76 3.40 -1.86 -7.34
C ASN A 76 3.04 -2.27 -8.77
N GLU A 77 3.53 -1.58 -9.81
CA GLU A 77 3.32 -1.96 -11.20
C GLU A 77 4.06 -3.25 -11.57
N TYR A 78 5.28 -3.44 -11.07
CA TYR A 78 6.02 -4.69 -11.25
C TYR A 78 5.34 -5.88 -10.55
N LEU A 79 4.75 -5.66 -9.37
CA LEU A 79 3.93 -6.67 -8.67
C LEU A 79 2.75 -7.09 -9.55
N LEU A 80 1.99 -6.14 -10.08
CA LEU A 80 0.84 -6.42 -10.94
C LEU A 80 1.25 -7.19 -12.20
N GLY A 81 2.35 -6.77 -12.84
CA GLY A 81 2.90 -7.48 -13.99
C GLY A 81 3.36 -8.91 -13.68
N TYR A 82 3.94 -9.11 -12.50
CA TYR A 82 4.31 -10.45 -12.02
C TYR A 82 3.09 -11.34 -11.80
N LEU A 83 2.08 -10.85 -11.08
CA LEU A 83 0.87 -11.61 -10.76
C LEU A 83 0.02 -11.90 -12.00
N GLU A 84 -0.07 -10.97 -12.95
CA GLU A 84 -0.76 -11.19 -14.22
C GLU A 84 -0.02 -12.24 -15.07
N LYS A 85 1.30 -12.12 -15.21
CA LYS A 85 2.13 -13.06 -15.97
C LYS A 85 2.10 -14.48 -15.38
N SER A 86 2.05 -14.60 -14.06
CA SER A 86 1.96 -15.90 -13.37
C SER A 86 0.53 -16.47 -13.31
N GLY A 87 -0.48 -15.75 -13.83
CA GLY A 87 -1.88 -16.16 -13.80
C GLY A 87 -2.53 -16.09 -12.42
N GLN A 88 -1.87 -15.48 -11.43
CA GLN A 88 -2.38 -15.37 -10.05
C GLN A 88 -3.38 -14.23 -9.87
N TRP A 89 -3.41 -13.30 -10.79
CA TRP A 89 -4.36 -12.19 -10.85
C TRP A 89 -4.64 -11.81 -12.31
N LYS A 90 -5.91 -11.53 -12.60
CA LYS A 90 -6.33 -11.06 -13.93
C LYS A 90 -7.11 -9.77 -13.79
N GLN A 91 -6.71 -8.76 -14.52
CA GLN A 91 -7.32 -7.43 -14.48
C GLN A 91 -8.81 -7.45 -14.80
N GLU A 92 -9.22 -8.29 -15.75
CA GLU A 92 -10.61 -8.39 -16.22
C GLU A 92 -11.55 -9.07 -15.20
N GLU A 93 -11.02 -10.03 -14.43
CA GLU A 93 -11.78 -10.80 -13.45
C GLU A 93 -11.84 -10.09 -12.09
N SER A 94 -10.96 -9.14 -11.83
CA SER A 94 -10.75 -8.53 -10.51
C SER A 94 -11.25 -7.09 -10.43
N LYS A 95 -12.52 -6.87 -10.78
CA LYS A 95 -13.14 -5.53 -10.73
C LYS A 95 -13.20 -4.94 -9.31
N ALA A 96 -13.31 -5.79 -8.29
CA ALA A 96 -13.49 -5.36 -6.89
C ALA A 96 -12.18 -5.27 -6.09
N PHE A 97 -11.09 -5.87 -6.56
CA PHE A 97 -9.82 -5.92 -5.82
C PHE A 97 -8.62 -5.82 -6.77
N ARG A 98 -7.67 -4.99 -6.39
CA ARG A 98 -6.38 -4.84 -7.07
C ARG A 98 -5.26 -5.11 -6.07
N PRO A 99 -4.36 -6.09 -6.30
CA PRO A 99 -3.20 -6.32 -5.46
C PRO A 99 -2.37 -5.05 -5.30
N SER A 100 -1.83 -4.82 -4.12
CA SER A 100 -1.05 -3.61 -3.86
C SER A 100 -0.07 -3.79 -2.69
N VAL A 101 0.88 -2.85 -2.60
CA VAL A 101 1.80 -2.76 -1.48
C VAL A 101 1.07 -2.30 -0.20
N CYS A 102 1.40 -2.93 0.94
CA CYS A 102 0.83 -2.61 2.26
C CYS A 102 1.66 -1.56 3.00
N ASN A 103 2.97 -1.51 2.76
CA ASN A 103 3.88 -0.49 3.30
C ASN A 103 4.71 0.13 2.19
N ARG A 104 5.30 1.29 2.48
CA ARG A 104 6.19 1.99 1.55
C ARG A 104 7.55 2.15 2.17
N LEU A 105 8.57 2.04 1.33
CA LEU A 105 9.93 2.49 1.58
C LEU A 105 10.23 3.63 0.59
N ASP A 106 11.05 4.56 1.00
CA ASP A 106 11.51 5.63 0.12
C ASP A 106 12.28 5.07 -1.09
N ARG A 107 12.42 5.87 -2.14
CA ARG A 107 13.08 5.46 -3.38
C ARG A 107 14.46 4.84 -3.11
N ASN A 108 15.27 5.50 -2.28
CA ASN A 108 16.64 5.10 -2.01
C ASN A 108 16.79 4.14 -0.82
N THR A 109 15.70 3.78 -0.15
CA THR A 109 15.68 2.77 0.90
C THR A 109 15.40 1.40 0.30
N SER A 110 16.32 0.47 0.47
CA SER A 110 16.11 -0.95 0.16
C SER A 110 15.48 -1.68 1.33
N GLY A 111 14.89 -2.84 1.08
CA GLY A 111 14.36 -3.73 2.12
C GLY A 111 12.97 -4.25 1.85
N MET A 112 12.37 -4.82 2.89
CA MET A 112 11.11 -5.57 2.80
C MET A 112 9.90 -4.68 2.54
N VAL A 113 9.21 -4.97 1.44
CA VAL A 113 7.88 -4.45 1.15
C VAL A 113 6.89 -5.61 1.16
N ILE A 114 5.85 -5.47 1.96
CA ILE A 114 4.75 -6.42 2.08
C ILE A 114 3.68 -6.01 1.08
N CYS A 115 3.16 -6.96 0.32
CA CYS A 115 2.11 -6.71 -0.66
C CYS A 115 0.96 -7.69 -0.44
N GLY A 116 -0.28 -7.20 -0.54
CA GLY A 116 -1.48 -8.01 -0.49
C GLY A 116 -1.84 -8.55 -1.88
N LYS A 117 -1.95 -9.86 -2.01
CA LYS A 117 -2.41 -10.56 -3.21
C LYS A 117 -3.91 -10.82 -3.19
N SER A 118 -4.51 -10.85 -1.99
CA SER A 118 -5.94 -10.95 -1.76
C SER A 118 -6.45 -9.80 -0.91
N MET A 119 -7.77 -9.56 -0.92
CA MET A 119 -8.39 -8.56 -0.04
C MET A 119 -8.13 -8.88 1.43
N ALA A 120 -8.23 -10.15 1.82
CA ALA A 120 -7.98 -10.59 3.20
C ALA A 120 -6.52 -10.31 3.61
N GLY A 121 -5.54 -10.68 2.75
CA GLY A 121 -4.13 -10.42 3.00
C GLY A 121 -3.82 -8.93 3.12
N LEU A 122 -4.38 -8.10 2.22
CA LEU A 122 -4.21 -6.65 2.25
C LEU A 122 -4.75 -6.05 3.56
N GLN A 123 -5.97 -6.42 3.95
CA GLN A 123 -6.62 -5.91 5.16
C GLN A 123 -5.88 -6.34 6.43
N GLN A 124 -5.47 -7.61 6.52
CA GLN A 124 -4.74 -8.14 7.66
C GLN A 124 -3.39 -7.44 7.82
N MET A 125 -2.60 -7.33 6.76
CA MET A 125 -1.30 -6.65 6.81
C MET A 125 -1.45 -5.16 7.11
N ALA A 126 -2.46 -4.49 6.54
CA ALA A 126 -2.74 -3.09 6.85
C ALA A 126 -3.11 -2.89 8.33
N ALA A 127 -3.87 -3.80 8.93
CA ALA A 127 -4.21 -3.75 10.36
C ALA A 127 -2.96 -3.89 11.24
N LEU A 128 -2.10 -4.91 10.98
CA LEU A 128 -0.86 -5.15 11.72
C LEU A 128 0.16 -4.00 11.60
N LEU A 129 0.15 -3.30 10.46
CA LEU A 129 1.01 -2.13 10.26
C LEU A 129 0.45 -0.88 10.96
N LYS A 130 -0.89 -0.76 11.05
CA LYS A 130 -1.59 0.37 11.67
C LYS A 130 -1.51 0.32 13.19
N ASP A 131 -1.73 -0.84 13.79
CA ASP A 131 -1.69 -1.04 15.24
C ASP A 131 -0.26 -1.17 15.79
N ARG A 132 0.75 -1.12 14.89
CA ARG A 132 2.18 -1.24 15.20
C ARG A 132 2.58 -2.56 15.86
N SER A 133 1.80 -3.62 15.71
CA SER A 133 2.19 -4.97 16.17
C SER A 133 3.34 -5.55 15.34
N LEU A 134 3.55 -5.03 14.12
CA LEU A 134 4.75 -5.30 13.34
C LEU A 134 5.85 -4.28 13.66
N HIS A 135 6.92 -4.75 14.30
CA HIS A 135 8.11 -3.93 14.51
C HIS A 135 8.88 -3.74 13.20
N LYS A 136 9.27 -2.50 12.91
CA LYS A 136 10.06 -2.16 11.71
C LYS A 136 11.49 -1.84 12.13
N TYR A 137 12.44 -2.58 11.57
CA TYR A 137 13.86 -2.39 11.82
C TYR A 137 14.54 -1.90 10.55
N TYR A 138 15.49 -1.00 10.72
CA TYR A 138 16.30 -0.47 9.64
C TYR A 138 17.77 -0.57 10.00
N LEU A 139 18.60 -0.91 9.02
CA LEU A 139 20.03 -0.81 9.12
C LEU A 139 20.46 0.47 8.40
N CYS A 140 21.19 1.34 9.10
CA CYS A 140 21.68 2.58 8.52
C CYS A 140 23.16 2.78 8.83
N LEU A 141 23.86 3.46 7.92
CA LEU A 141 25.22 3.90 8.12
C LEU A 141 25.22 5.35 8.60
N VAL A 142 25.85 5.60 9.73
CA VAL A 142 25.96 6.94 10.33
C VAL A 142 27.43 7.38 10.41
N LYS A 143 27.66 8.69 10.47
CA LYS A 143 29.01 9.24 10.67
C LYS A 143 29.38 9.16 12.14
N GLY A 144 30.56 8.62 12.45
CA GLY A 144 31.08 8.48 13.81
C GLY A 144 30.83 7.09 14.40
N VAL A 145 31.04 6.97 15.70
CA VAL A 145 30.85 5.73 16.46
C VAL A 145 29.72 5.95 17.46
N MET A 146 28.75 5.06 17.42
CA MET A 146 27.70 4.99 18.44
C MET A 146 28.13 4.00 19.52
N THR A 147 28.31 4.48 20.73
CA THR A 147 28.76 3.68 21.88
C THR A 147 27.60 3.18 22.74
N GLU A 148 26.43 3.79 22.60
CA GLU A 148 25.24 3.50 23.41
C GLU A 148 23.97 3.57 22.56
N SER A 149 22.95 2.81 22.97
CA SER A 149 21.61 2.92 22.37
C SER A 149 21.03 4.31 22.61
N GLN A 150 20.35 4.84 21.62
CA GLN A 150 19.71 6.16 21.69
C GLN A 150 18.20 6.04 21.43
N HIS A 151 17.45 6.84 22.18
CA HIS A 151 16.03 7.09 21.91
C HIS A 151 15.90 8.52 21.38
N LEU A 152 15.46 8.63 20.13
CA LEU A 152 15.26 9.93 19.47
C LEU A 152 13.76 10.16 19.30
N GLU A 153 13.32 11.31 19.82
CA GLU A 153 11.92 11.77 19.69
C GLU A 153 11.93 13.17 19.09
N GLY A 154 11.02 13.42 18.16
CA GLY A 154 10.88 14.73 17.56
C GLY A 154 9.68 14.84 16.64
N TYR A 155 9.31 16.08 16.33
CA TYR A 155 8.22 16.40 15.42
C TYR A 155 8.80 16.72 14.04
N LEU A 156 8.37 15.98 13.03
CA LEU A 156 8.85 16.12 11.65
C LEU A 156 7.85 16.92 10.82
N LEU A 157 8.31 18.01 10.24
CA LEU A 157 7.56 18.78 9.25
C LEU A 157 8.26 18.68 7.90
N LYS A 158 7.55 18.13 6.92
CA LYS A 158 8.04 18.06 5.54
C LYS A 158 7.63 19.32 4.78
N ASP A 159 8.62 19.99 4.21
CA ASP A 159 8.40 21.04 3.22
C ASP A 159 8.24 20.37 1.84
N GLU A 160 7.04 20.44 1.30
CA GLU A 160 6.72 19.79 0.01
C GLU A 160 7.44 20.45 -1.18
N ASN A 161 7.76 21.74 -1.09
CA ASN A 161 8.42 22.46 -2.19
C ASN A 161 9.91 22.15 -2.28
N SER A 162 10.59 22.10 -1.14
CA SER A 162 12.04 21.81 -1.06
C SER A 162 12.33 20.30 -0.86
N ASN A 163 11.31 19.49 -0.57
CA ASN A 163 11.43 18.09 -0.18
C ASN A 163 12.37 17.86 1.02
N GLN A 164 12.51 18.89 1.87
CA GLN A 164 13.32 18.84 3.09
C GLN A 164 12.45 18.58 4.30
N VAL A 165 13.02 17.89 5.29
CA VAL A 165 12.37 17.63 6.57
C VAL A 165 13.02 18.47 7.64
N LYS A 166 12.20 19.25 8.38
CA LYS A 166 12.61 19.98 9.57
C LYS A 166 12.21 19.20 10.81
N ILE A 167 13.10 19.16 11.80
CA ILE A 167 12.89 18.46 13.06
C ILE A 167 12.72 19.50 14.17
N PHE A 168 11.65 19.36 14.96
CA PHE A 168 11.34 20.21 16.08
C PHE A 168 11.29 19.37 17.37
N GLN A 169 11.76 19.94 18.47
CA GLN A 169 11.76 19.30 19.79
C GLN A 169 10.39 19.40 20.49
N LYS A 170 9.51 20.27 20.00
CA LYS A 170 8.18 20.49 20.55
C LYS A 170 7.12 20.31 19.48
N GLU A 171 5.92 20.00 19.93
CA GLU A 171 4.76 19.93 19.02
C GLU A 171 4.65 21.23 18.21
N THR A 172 4.53 21.09 16.91
CA THR A 172 4.47 22.19 15.96
C THR A 172 3.34 21.89 14.99
N GLU A 173 2.56 22.90 14.63
CA GLU A 173 1.42 22.77 13.74
C GLU A 173 1.83 22.12 12.40
N GLY A 174 1.10 21.09 12.00
CA GLY A 174 1.38 20.32 10.79
C GLY A 174 2.53 19.32 10.87
N ALA A 175 3.27 19.27 11.99
CA ALA A 175 4.36 18.31 12.18
C ALA A 175 3.84 16.99 12.77
N ALA A 176 4.41 15.87 12.31
CA ALA A 176 4.09 14.54 12.80
C ALA A 176 5.13 14.06 13.82
N LEU A 177 4.66 13.50 14.94
CA LEU A 177 5.55 12.86 15.93
C LEU A 177 6.26 11.65 15.32
N SER A 178 7.57 11.60 15.49
CA SER A 178 8.41 10.46 15.10
C SER A 178 9.27 10.00 16.26
N LEU A 179 9.35 8.67 16.41
CA LEU A 179 10.12 7.98 17.43
C LEU A 179 11.09 7.00 16.76
N ILE A 180 12.35 7.05 17.16
CA ILE A 180 13.39 6.12 16.66
C ILE A 180 14.18 5.60 17.86
N HIS A 181 14.39 4.29 17.92
CA HIS A 181 15.34 3.64 18.81
C HIS A 181 16.53 3.18 17.97
N ILE A 182 17.72 3.49 18.40
CA ILE A 182 18.95 3.11 17.71
C ILE A 182 19.83 2.31 18.67
#